data_4bbe2e1f72e49e7ea0de0a81e7fd39df
#
_entry.id   4bbe2e1f72e49e7ea0de0a81e7fd39df
#
_cell.length_a   1.000
_cell.length_b   1.000
_cell.length_c   1.000
_cell.angle_alpha   90.00
_cell.angle_beta   90.00
_cell.angle_gamma   90.00
#
_symmetry.space_group_name_H-M   'P 1'
#
loop_
_entity.id
_entity.type
_entity.pdbx_description
1 polymer ?
#
loop_
_entity_poly.entity_id
_entity_poly.type
_entity_poly.pdbx_seq_one_letter_code
_entity_poly.pdbx_strand_id
1 'polypeptide(L)'
;MFSKILIANRGEIAVRVIRACKEMGIDTVAIYSQADQDALHVALADESYCVGGASPADSYLNQERVVSAALASGAQAIHPGYGFLSENAAFAALCRKNGLVFIGPDPESMERLSDKAALKQIMGSHGLEVIPGTQVLASAQEALAAGARIGYPVMLKASAGGGGRGIRLVSAPNEMAQAYALAVAEGEASFGDGSVYMEKFVHPARHIEVQILADEAGNVVCLGERDCSVQRHHQKLIEESPSPAVSRPQRKKLMDLCARAVQAIGYVGVGTLEFLLDRDGRFWFMEMNLRLQVEHGVTEMLTSIDLVKWQIRAAAGVPLNFRQQHVDLTGACVECRINAVRPGRLTMLHVPGGPFVRFDTYLVTGLTVSPYYDSLLGKLIVYAGTREEAMRKMKAALCELVIEGIETNIEEQLALVSDPRFMSGDYDLTFMEGR
;
A
#
# COMPACT_ATOMS: atom_id res chain seq x y z
N MET A 1 23.85 -2.87 11.88
CA MET A 1 22.69 -3.80 11.71
C MET A 1 22.09 -4.03 13.09
N PHE A 2 20.76 -4.12 13.19
CA PHE A 2 20.07 -4.34 14.47
C PHE A 2 20.23 -5.78 14.94
N SER A 3 20.21 -6.00 16.26
CA SER A 3 20.17 -7.32 16.89
C SER A 3 18.73 -7.73 17.28
N LYS A 4 17.86 -6.76 17.57
CA LYS A 4 16.47 -7.00 17.96
C LYS A 4 15.53 -5.92 17.42
N ILE A 5 14.42 -6.33 16.82
CA ILE A 5 13.40 -5.44 16.22
C ILE A 5 12.03 -5.76 16.81
N LEU A 6 11.29 -4.72 17.23
CA LEU A 6 9.86 -4.84 17.54
C LEU A 6 9.02 -4.64 16.28
N ILE A 7 8.07 -5.53 16.04
CA ILE A 7 7.12 -5.48 14.93
C ILE A 7 5.83 -4.85 15.42
N ALA A 8 5.59 -3.56 15.04
CA ALA A 8 4.43 -2.78 15.45
C ALA A 8 3.25 -2.99 14.50
N ASN A 9 2.90 -4.23 14.25
CA ASN A 9 1.79 -4.60 13.37
C ASN A 9 1.26 -6.00 13.73
N ARG A 10 0.25 -6.48 12.97
CA ARG A 10 -0.41 -7.78 13.10
C ARG A 10 -0.61 -8.46 11.76
N GLY A 11 -1.24 -9.63 11.77
CA GLY A 11 -1.68 -10.31 10.56
C GLY A 11 -0.52 -10.78 9.68
N GLU A 12 -0.76 -10.81 8.37
CA GLU A 12 0.22 -11.36 7.42
C GLU A 12 1.50 -10.54 7.36
N ILE A 13 1.40 -9.20 7.51
CA ILE A 13 2.58 -8.35 7.45
C ILE A 13 3.50 -8.53 8.65
N ALA A 14 2.94 -8.72 9.86
CA ALA A 14 3.76 -9.04 11.03
C ALA A 14 4.49 -10.37 10.84
N VAL A 15 3.82 -11.40 10.33
CA VAL A 15 4.43 -12.68 9.96
C VAL A 15 5.54 -12.50 8.92
N ARG A 16 5.28 -11.67 7.88
CA ARG A 16 6.26 -11.38 6.81
C ARG A 16 7.52 -10.71 7.36
N VAL A 17 7.36 -9.73 8.24
CA VAL A 17 8.49 -9.02 8.86
C VAL A 17 9.27 -9.92 9.80
N ILE A 18 8.59 -10.73 10.64
CA ILE A 18 9.23 -11.70 11.54
C ILE A 18 10.10 -12.67 10.73
N ARG A 19 9.57 -13.22 9.62
CA ARG A 19 10.35 -14.12 8.75
C ARG A 19 11.60 -13.44 8.19
N ALA A 20 11.47 -12.20 7.71
CA ALA A 20 12.62 -11.43 7.21
C ALA A 20 13.69 -11.22 8.31
N CYS A 21 13.28 -10.83 9.51
CA CYS A 21 14.18 -10.66 10.65
C CYS A 21 14.91 -11.96 11.00
N LYS A 22 14.18 -13.08 11.10
CA LYS A 22 14.79 -14.39 11.40
C LYS A 22 15.78 -14.83 10.33
N GLU A 23 15.50 -14.62 9.06
CA GLU A 23 16.43 -14.90 7.95
C GLU A 23 17.67 -13.97 7.96
N MET A 24 17.57 -12.80 8.61
CA MET A 24 18.68 -11.88 8.82
C MET A 24 19.45 -12.12 10.14
N GLY A 25 19.02 -13.09 10.95
CA GLY A 25 19.59 -13.36 12.27
C GLY A 25 19.28 -12.27 13.31
N ILE A 26 18.09 -11.65 13.20
CA ILE A 26 17.62 -10.57 14.07
C ILE A 26 16.51 -11.11 14.97
N ASP A 27 16.64 -10.94 16.29
CA ASP A 27 15.61 -11.30 17.26
C ASP A 27 14.35 -10.46 17.07
N THR A 28 13.18 -11.05 17.28
CA THR A 28 11.88 -10.47 16.99
C THR A 28 11.03 -10.30 18.23
N VAL A 29 10.39 -9.13 18.35
CA VAL A 29 9.41 -8.83 19.38
C VAL A 29 8.08 -8.53 18.72
N ALA A 30 7.07 -9.36 18.93
CA ALA A 30 5.71 -9.09 18.47
C ALA A 30 4.94 -8.27 19.52
N ILE A 31 4.06 -7.38 19.05
CA ILE A 31 2.99 -6.85 19.88
C ILE A 31 1.66 -7.48 19.49
N TYR A 32 0.74 -7.56 20.44
CA TYR A 32 -0.59 -8.09 20.17
C TYR A 32 -1.66 -7.44 21.06
N SER A 33 -2.89 -7.36 20.54
CA SER A 33 -4.07 -7.04 21.32
C SER A 33 -4.63 -8.30 21.98
N GLN A 34 -5.51 -8.15 22.96
CA GLN A 34 -6.20 -9.29 23.58
C GLN A 34 -6.91 -10.20 22.54
N ALA A 35 -7.38 -9.63 21.43
CA ALA A 35 -8.03 -10.41 20.37
C ALA A 35 -7.05 -11.24 19.51
N ASP A 36 -5.77 -10.92 19.54
CA ASP A 36 -4.73 -11.56 18.73
C ASP A 36 -3.75 -12.43 19.56
N GLN A 37 -4.06 -12.73 20.85
CA GLN A 37 -3.12 -13.44 21.72
C GLN A 37 -2.67 -14.80 21.16
N ASP A 38 -3.54 -15.49 20.40
CA ASP A 38 -3.26 -16.78 19.78
C ASP A 38 -2.86 -16.67 18.30
N ALA A 39 -2.57 -15.44 17.81
CA ALA A 39 -2.25 -15.22 16.43
C ALA A 39 -0.85 -15.75 16.04
N LEU A 40 -0.70 -16.15 14.78
CA LEU A 40 0.53 -16.77 14.27
C LEU A 40 1.78 -15.90 14.49
N HIS A 41 1.68 -14.57 14.34
CA HIS A 41 2.81 -13.67 14.53
C HIS A 41 3.31 -13.67 15.99
N VAL A 42 2.40 -13.86 16.97
CA VAL A 42 2.76 -14.00 18.39
C VAL A 42 3.53 -15.29 18.64
N ALA A 43 3.07 -16.39 18.03
CA ALA A 43 3.73 -17.69 18.16
C ALA A 43 5.09 -17.77 17.45
N LEU A 44 5.29 -16.98 16.38
CA LEU A 44 6.52 -17.00 15.60
C LEU A 44 7.62 -16.08 16.15
N ALA A 45 7.27 -15.04 16.88
CA ALA A 45 8.23 -14.10 17.44
C ALA A 45 9.01 -14.73 18.60
N ASP A 46 10.21 -14.20 18.89
CA ASP A 46 11.04 -14.68 19.99
C ASP A 46 10.53 -14.17 21.35
N GLU A 47 9.94 -12.96 21.35
CA GLU A 47 9.24 -12.37 22.49
C GLU A 47 7.92 -11.74 22.02
N SER A 48 6.96 -11.60 22.95
CA SER A 48 5.69 -10.95 22.63
C SER A 48 5.11 -10.18 23.82
N TYR A 49 4.43 -9.05 23.53
CA TYR A 49 3.85 -8.15 24.53
C TYR A 49 2.41 -7.81 24.17
N CYS A 50 1.50 -8.00 25.15
CA CYS A 50 0.14 -7.51 25.03
C CYS A 50 0.12 -5.98 25.20
N VAL A 51 -0.36 -5.26 24.19
CA VAL A 51 -0.40 -3.80 24.21
C VAL A 51 -1.81 -3.23 24.49
N GLY A 52 -2.79 -4.08 24.74
CA GLY A 52 -4.11 -3.60 25.17
C GLY A 52 -5.31 -4.39 24.70
N GLY A 53 -6.47 -3.76 24.74
CA GLY A 53 -7.76 -4.33 24.38
C GLY A 53 -7.89 -4.70 22.89
N ALA A 54 -9.05 -5.23 22.50
CA ALA A 54 -9.25 -5.78 21.15
C ALA A 54 -9.27 -4.71 20.05
N SER A 55 -9.72 -3.49 20.34
CA SER A 55 -9.79 -2.44 19.32
C SER A 55 -8.39 -1.91 18.95
N PRO A 56 -8.18 -1.47 17.70
CA PRO A 56 -6.91 -0.86 17.30
C PRO A 56 -6.54 0.36 18.14
N ALA A 57 -7.51 1.20 18.52
CA ALA A 57 -7.29 2.39 19.34
C ALA A 57 -6.77 2.06 20.75
N ASP A 58 -7.22 0.94 21.30
CA ASP A 58 -6.82 0.49 22.64
C ASP A 58 -5.51 -0.31 22.64
N SER A 59 -4.94 -0.60 21.46
CA SER A 59 -3.80 -1.50 21.31
C SER A 59 -2.78 -0.99 20.27
N TYR A 60 -2.87 -1.40 19.02
CA TYR A 60 -1.88 -1.13 17.95
C TYR A 60 -1.68 0.35 17.63
N LEU A 61 -2.66 1.21 17.88
CA LEU A 61 -2.57 2.66 17.69
C LEU A 61 -2.12 3.41 18.96
N ASN A 62 -1.92 2.70 20.08
CA ASN A 62 -1.43 3.31 21.31
C ASN A 62 0.10 3.44 21.26
N GLN A 63 0.58 4.59 20.83
CA GLN A 63 1.98 4.87 20.61
C GLN A 63 2.86 4.63 21.86
N GLU A 64 2.37 5.05 23.03
CA GLU A 64 3.13 4.94 24.29
C GLU A 64 3.30 3.48 24.71
N ARG A 65 2.27 2.65 24.56
CA ARG A 65 2.36 1.21 24.88
C ARG A 65 3.29 0.47 23.91
N VAL A 66 3.24 0.82 22.62
CA VAL A 66 4.16 0.24 21.63
C VAL A 66 5.61 0.59 21.95
N VAL A 67 5.90 1.87 22.24
CA VAL A 67 7.26 2.29 22.62
C VAL A 67 7.68 1.65 23.96
N SER A 68 6.78 1.57 24.94
CA SER A 68 7.08 0.91 26.22
C SER A 68 7.44 -0.57 26.05
N ALA A 69 6.73 -1.29 25.17
CA ALA A 69 7.06 -2.68 24.84
C ALA A 69 8.43 -2.80 24.16
N ALA A 70 8.78 -1.86 23.26
CA ALA A 70 10.10 -1.84 22.63
C ALA A 70 11.23 -1.60 23.62
N LEU A 71 11.05 -0.67 24.55
CA LEU A 71 12.04 -0.38 25.59
C LEU A 71 12.18 -1.54 26.58
N ALA A 72 11.06 -2.13 26.99
CA ALA A 72 11.05 -3.26 27.94
C ALA A 72 11.74 -4.52 27.37
N SER A 73 11.59 -4.76 26.05
CA SER A 73 12.23 -5.89 25.37
C SER A 73 13.69 -5.64 24.98
N GLY A 74 14.18 -4.41 25.07
CA GLY A 74 15.50 -4.01 24.59
C GLY A 74 15.60 -3.99 23.06
N ALA A 75 14.49 -3.84 22.33
CA ALA A 75 14.50 -3.65 20.89
C ALA A 75 15.26 -2.36 20.51
N GLN A 76 16.00 -2.40 19.42
CA GLN A 76 16.76 -1.25 18.91
C GLN A 76 15.99 -0.46 17.86
N ALA A 77 15.05 -1.14 17.19
CA ALA A 77 14.25 -0.55 16.12
C ALA A 77 12.80 -1.06 16.17
N ILE A 78 11.91 -0.29 15.56
CA ILE A 78 10.50 -0.64 15.38
C ILE A 78 10.19 -0.71 13.89
N HIS A 79 9.67 -1.87 13.44
CA HIS A 79 9.15 -2.03 12.09
C HIS A 79 7.62 -1.87 12.10
N PRO A 80 7.07 -0.82 11.49
CA PRO A 80 5.64 -0.54 11.55
C PRO A 80 4.81 -1.37 10.54
N GLY A 81 5.43 -2.04 9.58
CA GLY A 81 4.74 -2.68 8.46
C GLY A 81 4.04 -1.67 7.56
N TYR A 82 2.75 -1.85 7.33
CA TYR A 82 1.85 -0.90 6.65
C TYR A 82 0.55 -0.70 7.46
N GLY A 83 -0.18 0.39 7.20
CA GLY A 83 -1.33 0.78 8.02
C GLY A 83 -0.93 1.17 9.45
N PHE A 84 -1.88 1.25 10.36
CA PHE A 84 -1.69 1.66 11.76
C PHE A 84 -0.77 2.88 11.90
N LEU A 85 0.42 2.70 12.48
CA LEU A 85 1.37 3.78 12.78
C LEU A 85 2.44 3.97 11.70
N SER A 86 2.36 3.29 10.56
CA SER A 86 3.42 3.27 9.55
C SER A 86 3.69 4.63 8.86
N GLU A 87 2.70 5.51 8.81
CA GLU A 87 2.82 6.87 8.25
C GLU A 87 2.56 7.95 9.31
N ASN A 88 2.77 7.63 10.59
CA ASN A 88 2.55 8.54 11.69
C ASN A 88 3.85 9.24 12.11
N ALA A 89 4.02 10.50 11.70
CA ALA A 89 5.22 11.29 12.00
C ALA A 89 5.44 11.50 13.50
N ALA A 90 4.37 11.69 14.28
CA ALA A 90 4.45 11.83 15.73
C ALA A 90 4.97 10.55 16.39
N PHE A 91 4.57 9.39 15.90
CA PHE A 91 5.07 8.10 16.38
C PHE A 91 6.55 7.89 16.03
N ALA A 92 6.95 8.22 14.79
CA ALA A 92 8.36 8.16 14.39
C ALA A 92 9.24 9.10 15.23
N ALA A 93 8.74 10.31 15.54
CA ALA A 93 9.41 11.24 16.44
C ALA A 93 9.48 10.72 17.88
N LEU A 94 8.43 10.05 18.37
CA LEU A 94 8.40 9.43 19.68
C LEU A 94 9.42 8.27 19.78
N CYS A 95 9.56 7.46 18.74
CA CYS A 95 10.60 6.42 18.65
C CYS A 95 11.99 7.05 18.77
N ARG A 96 12.30 8.04 17.95
CA ARG A 96 13.60 8.75 17.96
C ARG A 96 13.90 9.38 19.32
N LYS A 97 12.91 10.02 19.95
CA LYS A 97 13.05 10.61 21.31
C LYS A 97 13.44 9.58 22.36
N ASN A 98 13.04 8.33 22.18
CA ASN A 98 13.36 7.23 23.09
C ASN A 98 14.58 6.39 22.65
N GLY A 99 15.36 6.86 21.67
CA GLY A 99 16.57 6.15 21.19
C GLY A 99 16.27 4.91 20.34
N LEU A 100 15.03 4.79 19.81
CA LEU A 100 14.59 3.71 18.94
C LEU A 100 14.64 4.16 17.47
N VAL A 101 15.15 3.31 16.59
CA VAL A 101 15.09 3.57 15.14
C VAL A 101 13.70 3.18 14.62
N PHE A 102 13.02 4.13 13.99
CA PHE A 102 11.81 3.83 13.22
C PHE A 102 12.22 3.32 11.82
N ILE A 103 11.79 2.10 11.45
CA ILE A 103 12.10 1.54 10.12
C ILE A 103 11.12 2.11 9.10
N GLY A 104 11.49 3.23 8.53
CA GLY A 104 10.71 4.06 7.62
C GLY A 104 11.40 5.41 7.42
N PRO A 105 10.75 6.38 6.77
CA PRO A 105 11.31 7.72 6.62
C PRO A 105 11.37 8.45 7.97
N ASP A 106 12.23 9.48 8.03
CA ASP A 106 12.31 10.34 9.21
C ASP A 106 11.03 11.17 9.42
N PRO A 107 10.72 11.62 10.66
CA PRO A 107 9.51 12.35 10.98
C PRO A 107 9.32 13.60 10.15
N GLU A 108 10.39 14.36 9.92
CA GLU A 108 10.37 15.62 9.17
C GLU A 108 10.03 15.38 7.68
N SER A 109 10.57 14.32 7.09
CA SER A 109 10.20 13.87 5.75
C SER A 109 8.74 13.44 5.68
N MET A 110 8.24 12.70 6.70
CA MET A 110 6.84 12.31 6.76
C MET A 110 5.91 13.53 6.80
N GLU A 111 6.17 14.50 7.67
CA GLU A 111 5.36 15.72 7.78
C GLU A 111 5.37 16.51 6.46
N ARG A 112 6.55 16.72 5.87
CA ARG A 112 6.72 17.44 4.62
C ARG A 112 6.02 16.79 3.44
N LEU A 113 6.07 15.45 3.34
CA LEU A 113 5.55 14.68 2.21
C LEU A 113 4.09 14.23 2.40
N SER A 114 3.51 14.39 3.60
CA SER A 114 2.10 14.13 3.86
C SER A 114 1.16 15.20 3.31
N ASP A 115 1.66 16.44 3.13
CA ASP A 115 0.91 17.49 2.45
C ASP A 115 0.82 17.20 0.95
N LYS A 116 -0.33 16.69 0.52
CA LYS A 116 -0.58 16.26 -0.87
C LYS A 116 -0.42 17.41 -1.88
N ALA A 117 -0.78 18.64 -1.50
CA ALA A 117 -0.68 19.78 -2.39
C ALA A 117 0.78 20.22 -2.56
N ALA A 118 1.53 20.33 -1.47
CA ALA A 118 2.96 20.64 -1.49
C ALA A 118 3.75 19.54 -2.24
N LEU A 119 3.44 18.28 -1.97
CA LEU A 119 4.07 17.13 -2.64
C LEU A 119 3.85 17.20 -4.16
N LYS A 120 2.64 17.49 -4.63
CA LYS A 120 2.35 17.63 -6.08
C LYS A 120 3.15 18.76 -6.72
N GLN A 121 3.29 19.90 -6.04
CA GLN A 121 4.13 20.99 -6.54
C GLN A 121 5.59 20.57 -6.67
N ILE A 122 6.12 19.91 -5.65
CA ILE A 122 7.50 19.40 -5.66
C ILE A 122 7.67 18.40 -6.81
N MET A 123 6.81 17.39 -6.92
CA MET A 123 6.89 16.36 -7.95
C MET A 123 6.74 16.97 -9.36
N GLY A 124 5.84 17.95 -9.53
CA GLY A 124 5.67 18.67 -10.78
C GLY A 124 6.93 19.46 -11.19
N SER A 125 7.61 20.11 -10.25
CA SER A 125 8.86 20.83 -10.51
C SER A 125 10.02 19.91 -10.95
N HIS A 126 9.93 18.62 -10.65
CA HIS A 126 10.90 17.60 -11.08
C HIS A 126 10.44 16.79 -12.32
N GLY A 127 9.41 17.30 -13.02
CA GLY A 127 8.99 16.81 -14.33
C GLY A 127 7.98 15.67 -14.33
N LEU A 128 7.37 15.35 -13.19
CA LEU A 128 6.20 14.48 -13.15
C LEU A 128 4.95 15.29 -13.53
N GLU A 129 4.13 14.75 -14.43
CA GLU A 129 2.84 15.37 -14.75
C GLU A 129 1.89 15.16 -13.55
N VAL A 130 1.35 16.26 -13.02
CA VAL A 130 0.41 16.23 -11.89
C VAL A 130 -1.02 16.44 -12.39
N ILE A 131 -1.99 15.79 -11.75
CA ILE A 131 -3.40 16.00 -12.08
C ILE A 131 -3.73 17.48 -11.91
N PRO A 132 -4.27 18.17 -12.96
CA PRO A 132 -4.68 19.55 -12.83
C PRO A 132 -5.68 19.74 -11.69
N GLY A 133 -5.40 20.67 -10.80
CA GLY A 133 -6.23 20.85 -9.60
C GLY A 133 -6.10 22.24 -9.00
N THR A 134 -6.58 22.39 -7.77
CA THR A 134 -6.55 23.63 -6.99
C THR A 134 -5.82 23.42 -5.67
N GLN A 135 -5.50 24.50 -5.01
CA GLN A 135 -5.30 24.53 -3.57
C GLN A 135 -6.65 24.37 -2.86
N VAL A 136 -6.66 24.41 -1.52
CA VAL A 136 -7.89 24.40 -0.74
C VAL A 136 -8.80 25.53 -1.19
N LEU A 137 -10.04 25.22 -1.46
CA LEU A 137 -11.08 26.14 -1.96
C LEU A 137 -11.78 26.81 -0.77
N ALA A 138 -11.88 28.13 -0.81
CA ALA A 138 -12.51 28.90 0.26
C ALA A 138 -14.06 28.91 0.18
N SER A 139 -14.64 28.62 -1.01
CA SER A 139 -16.09 28.69 -1.21
C SER A 139 -16.56 27.87 -2.42
N ALA A 140 -17.87 27.57 -2.45
CA ALA A 140 -18.53 26.96 -3.60
C ALA A 140 -18.42 27.83 -4.88
N GLN A 141 -18.31 29.14 -4.74
CA GLN A 141 -18.17 30.07 -5.84
C GLN A 141 -16.77 29.97 -6.47
N GLU A 142 -15.74 29.87 -5.65
CA GLU A 142 -14.38 29.58 -6.09
C GLU A 142 -14.29 28.20 -6.75
N ALA A 143 -14.95 27.19 -6.17
CA ALA A 143 -15.02 25.86 -6.75
C ALA A 143 -15.67 25.87 -8.14
N LEU A 144 -16.75 26.63 -8.34
CA LEU A 144 -17.41 26.78 -9.63
C LEU A 144 -16.46 27.40 -10.68
N ALA A 145 -15.76 28.47 -10.32
CA ALA A 145 -14.80 29.15 -11.19
C ALA A 145 -13.60 28.23 -11.52
N ALA A 146 -13.10 27.49 -10.55
CA ALA A 146 -12.03 26.51 -10.73
C ALA A 146 -12.47 25.36 -11.65
N GLY A 147 -13.67 24.82 -11.45
CA GLY A 147 -14.24 23.76 -12.30
C GLY A 147 -14.38 24.18 -13.75
N ALA A 148 -14.79 25.44 -14.02
CA ALA A 148 -14.84 26.00 -15.37
C ALA A 148 -13.45 26.10 -16.02
N ARG A 149 -12.42 26.43 -15.25
CA ARG A 149 -11.03 26.53 -15.73
C ARG A 149 -10.40 25.16 -15.98
N ILE A 150 -10.61 24.20 -15.08
CA ILE A 150 -10.05 22.83 -15.18
C ILE A 150 -10.79 22.02 -16.26
N GLY A 151 -12.07 22.30 -16.44
CA GLY A 151 -12.97 21.57 -17.34
C GLY A 151 -13.59 20.33 -16.68
N TYR A 152 -14.93 20.27 -16.72
CA TYR A 152 -15.71 19.14 -16.18
C TYR A 152 -15.48 17.85 -16.99
N PRO A 153 -15.66 16.66 -16.39
CA PRO A 153 -15.95 16.42 -14.97
C PRO A 153 -14.72 16.69 -14.07
N VAL A 154 -15.00 17.06 -12.82
CA VAL A 154 -14.00 17.31 -11.78
C VAL A 154 -14.32 16.54 -10.50
N MET A 155 -13.35 16.36 -9.63
CA MET A 155 -13.48 15.71 -8.34
C MET A 155 -13.20 16.69 -7.21
N LEU A 156 -14.11 16.79 -6.26
CA LEU A 156 -13.88 17.45 -4.98
C LEU A 156 -13.35 16.42 -3.98
N LYS A 157 -12.32 16.79 -3.23
CA LYS A 157 -11.67 15.92 -2.27
C LYS A 157 -11.44 16.65 -0.95
N ALA A 158 -11.76 15.99 0.18
CA ALA A 158 -11.39 16.48 1.49
C ALA A 158 -9.86 16.43 1.66
N SER A 159 -9.24 17.50 2.17
CA SER A 159 -7.78 17.61 2.32
C SER A 159 -7.21 16.57 3.29
N ALA A 160 -7.90 16.33 4.40
CA ALA A 160 -7.56 15.30 5.38
C ALA A 160 -8.08 13.90 4.99
N GLY A 161 -8.76 13.77 3.83
CA GLY A 161 -9.37 12.52 3.37
C GLY A 161 -8.37 11.50 2.87
N GLY A 162 -8.68 10.22 3.08
CA GLY A 162 -7.92 9.08 2.59
C GLY A 162 -8.83 7.86 2.39
N GLY A 163 -8.34 6.85 1.65
CA GLY A 163 -9.09 5.61 1.44
C GLY A 163 -10.42 5.78 0.70
N GLY A 164 -10.56 6.79 -0.17
CA GLY A 164 -11.76 7.04 -0.96
C GLY A 164 -12.89 7.78 -0.25
N ARG A 165 -12.72 8.19 1.01
CA ARG A 165 -13.70 8.99 1.76
C ARG A 165 -13.52 10.48 1.48
N GLY A 166 -14.62 11.23 1.50
CA GLY A 166 -14.62 12.67 1.22
C GLY A 166 -14.34 13.02 -0.24
N ILE A 167 -14.69 12.12 -1.17
CA ILE A 167 -14.53 12.31 -2.62
C ILE A 167 -15.91 12.44 -3.28
N ARG A 168 -16.07 13.48 -4.12
CA ARG A 168 -17.30 13.68 -4.88
C ARG A 168 -17.02 14.06 -6.32
N LEU A 169 -17.62 13.31 -7.24
CA LEU A 169 -17.60 13.62 -8.66
C LEU A 169 -18.61 14.75 -8.94
N VAL A 170 -18.20 15.72 -9.74
CA VAL A 170 -19.04 16.81 -10.22
C VAL A 170 -18.97 16.82 -11.74
N SER A 171 -20.05 16.44 -12.37
CA SER A 171 -20.13 16.27 -13.82
C SER A 171 -20.45 17.58 -14.55
N ALA A 172 -21.15 18.51 -13.90
CA ALA A 172 -21.59 19.75 -14.51
C ALA A 172 -21.60 20.93 -13.49
N PRO A 173 -21.54 22.19 -13.98
CA PRO A 173 -21.50 23.38 -13.11
C PRO A 173 -22.65 23.50 -12.11
N ASN A 174 -23.88 23.07 -12.50
CA ASN A 174 -25.06 23.15 -11.66
C ASN A 174 -25.03 22.23 -10.43
N GLU A 175 -24.16 21.22 -10.41
CA GLU A 175 -23.98 20.28 -9.29
C GLU A 175 -23.01 20.85 -8.24
N MET A 176 -22.16 21.81 -8.60
CA MET A 176 -21.00 22.24 -7.81
C MET A 176 -21.37 22.70 -6.41
N ALA A 177 -22.38 23.55 -6.26
CA ALA A 177 -22.70 24.16 -4.97
C ALA A 177 -23.12 23.09 -3.94
N GLN A 178 -23.96 22.13 -4.36
CA GLN A 178 -24.41 21.03 -3.52
C GLN A 178 -23.26 20.08 -3.19
N ALA A 179 -22.47 19.71 -4.20
CA ALA A 179 -21.35 18.79 -4.04
C ALA A 179 -20.29 19.35 -3.10
N TYR A 180 -19.99 20.66 -3.20
CA TYR A 180 -19.04 21.36 -2.32
C TYR A 180 -19.52 21.33 -0.85
N ALA A 181 -20.79 21.73 -0.60
CA ALA A 181 -21.36 21.73 0.74
C ALA A 181 -21.32 20.33 1.40
N LEU A 182 -21.65 19.32 0.61
CA LEU A 182 -21.60 17.92 1.09
C LEU A 182 -20.17 17.45 1.34
N ALA A 183 -19.18 17.84 0.51
CA ALA A 183 -17.79 17.47 0.70
C ALA A 183 -17.20 18.10 1.97
N VAL A 184 -17.52 19.38 2.24
CA VAL A 184 -17.12 20.07 3.46
C VAL A 184 -17.71 19.39 4.69
N ALA A 185 -19.03 19.13 4.70
CA ALA A 185 -19.71 18.50 5.85
C ALA A 185 -19.17 17.09 6.13
N GLU A 186 -18.89 16.31 5.09
CA GLU A 186 -18.33 14.96 5.22
C GLU A 186 -16.87 15.01 5.74
N GLY A 187 -16.07 15.96 5.25
CA GLY A 187 -14.71 16.19 5.72
C GLY A 187 -14.69 16.53 7.21
N GLU A 188 -15.53 17.46 7.62
CA GLU A 188 -15.67 17.88 9.03
C GLU A 188 -16.11 16.73 9.94
N ALA A 189 -17.13 15.97 9.51
CA ALA A 189 -17.67 14.83 10.28
C ALA A 189 -16.70 13.66 10.39
N SER A 190 -15.93 13.36 9.33
CA SER A 190 -15.08 12.18 9.25
C SER A 190 -13.65 12.43 9.74
N PHE A 191 -13.13 13.65 9.59
CA PHE A 191 -11.71 13.97 9.79
C PHE A 191 -11.50 15.17 10.71
N GLY A 192 -12.56 15.88 11.10
CA GLY A 192 -12.47 17.12 11.87
C GLY A 192 -11.92 18.31 11.06
N ASP A 193 -11.87 18.20 9.74
CA ASP A 193 -11.38 19.20 8.81
C ASP A 193 -12.25 19.26 7.56
N GLY A 194 -12.98 20.37 7.38
CA GLY A 194 -13.84 20.66 6.25
C GLY A 194 -13.11 21.22 5.02
N SER A 195 -11.79 21.26 5.01
CA SER A 195 -10.99 21.75 3.89
C SER A 195 -11.16 20.84 2.68
N VAL A 196 -11.52 21.45 1.52
CA VAL A 196 -11.77 20.75 0.25
C VAL A 196 -10.94 21.36 -0.87
N TYR A 197 -10.35 20.53 -1.69
CA TYR A 197 -9.68 20.91 -2.94
C TYR A 197 -10.30 20.19 -4.13
N MET A 198 -9.97 20.63 -5.35
CA MET A 198 -10.51 20.07 -6.60
C MET A 198 -9.41 19.52 -7.48
N GLU A 199 -9.73 18.43 -8.19
CA GLU A 199 -8.88 17.86 -9.25
C GLU A 199 -9.68 17.53 -10.50
N LYS A 200 -9.01 17.53 -11.64
CA LYS A 200 -9.57 16.95 -12.87
C LYS A 200 -9.91 15.49 -12.66
N PHE A 201 -11.10 15.08 -13.06
CA PHE A 201 -11.44 13.66 -13.12
C PHE A 201 -10.81 13.02 -14.35
N VAL A 202 -9.80 12.18 -14.11
CA VAL A 202 -9.11 11.44 -15.18
C VAL A 202 -9.85 10.12 -15.37
N HIS A 203 -10.57 10.01 -16.50
CA HIS A 203 -11.42 8.85 -16.78
C HIS A 203 -11.59 8.67 -18.29
N PRO A 204 -11.49 7.42 -18.80
CA PRO A 204 -11.07 6.23 -18.07
C PRO A 204 -9.59 6.25 -17.78
N ALA A 205 -9.17 5.55 -16.72
CA ALA A 205 -7.78 5.50 -16.31
C ALA A 205 -7.41 4.15 -15.68
N ARG A 206 -6.11 3.84 -15.65
CA ARG A 206 -5.55 2.75 -14.84
C ARG A 206 -4.83 3.31 -13.63
N HIS A 207 -4.83 2.57 -12.55
CA HIS A 207 -4.03 2.85 -11.38
C HIS A 207 -2.68 2.16 -11.53
N ILE A 208 -1.65 2.93 -11.81
CA ILE A 208 -0.26 2.46 -11.95
C ILE A 208 0.55 3.01 -10.79
N GLU A 209 1.39 2.19 -10.20
CA GLU A 209 2.27 2.63 -9.11
C GLU A 209 3.69 2.14 -9.31
N VAL A 210 4.67 2.97 -8.96
CA VAL A 210 6.11 2.68 -9.11
C VAL A 210 6.72 2.43 -7.73
N GLN A 211 7.28 1.23 -7.56
CA GLN A 211 8.01 0.87 -6.35
C GLN A 211 9.39 1.51 -6.33
N ILE A 212 9.70 2.20 -5.26
CA ILE A 212 11.03 2.79 -5.05
C ILE A 212 11.71 2.21 -3.81
N LEU A 213 13.04 2.26 -3.87
CA LEU A 213 13.94 1.98 -2.75
C LEU A 213 15.06 3.01 -2.79
N ALA A 214 15.30 3.69 -1.66
CA ALA A 214 16.31 4.74 -1.54
C ALA A 214 17.14 4.56 -0.26
N ASP A 215 18.41 4.96 -0.29
CA ASP A 215 19.31 4.94 0.85
C ASP A 215 19.76 6.34 1.29
N GLU A 216 20.42 6.42 2.45
CA GLU A 216 20.95 7.68 3.00
C GLU A 216 22.08 8.29 2.15
N ALA A 217 22.71 7.51 1.27
CA ALA A 217 23.76 8.00 0.36
C ALA A 217 23.16 8.69 -0.89
N GLY A 218 21.83 8.76 -1.01
CA GLY A 218 21.12 9.37 -2.13
C GLY A 218 20.97 8.45 -3.35
N ASN A 219 21.25 7.16 -3.22
CA ASN A 219 20.97 6.20 -4.29
C ASN A 219 19.48 5.89 -4.29
N VAL A 220 18.85 5.96 -5.46
CA VAL A 220 17.44 5.63 -5.68
C VAL A 220 17.33 4.60 -6.79
N VAL A 221 16.58 3.53 -6.53
CA VAL A 221 16.29 2.47 -7.51
C VAL A 221 14.78 2.29 -7.59
N CYS A 222 14.25 2.26 -8.83
CA CYS A 222 12.87 1.91 -9.13
C CYS A 222 12.79 0.42 -9.47
N LEU A 223 11.89 -0.29 -8.80
CA LEU A 223 11.76 -1.75 -8.88
C LEU A 223 10.59 -2.18 -9.79
N GLY A 224 10.25 -1.36 -10.76
CA GLY A 224 9.14 -1.60 -11.70
C GLY A 224 7.84 -0.97 -11.24
N GLU A 225 6.84 -1.12 -12.09
CA GLU A 225 5.47 -0.68 -11.80
C GLU A 225 4.55 -1.86 -11.53
N ARG A 226 3.49 -1.59 -10.77
CA ARG A 226 2.33 -2.47 -10.58
C ARG A 226 1.08 -1.83 -11.17
N ASP A 227 0.22 -2.64 -11.74
CA ASP A 227 -1.14 -2.26 -12.15
C ASP A 227 -2.11 -2.71 -11.05
N CYS A 228 -2.77 -1.75 -10.43
CA CYS A 228 -3.67 -1.93 -9.31
C CYS A 228 -5.11 -1.50 -9.66
N SER A 229 -5.49 -1.58 -10.94
CA SER A 229 -6.77 -1.04 -11.43
C SER A 229 -7.98 -1.87 -11.04
N VAL A 230 -7.80 -3.15 -10.69
CA VAL A 230 -8.93 -4.00 -10.24
C VAL A 230 -9.23 -3.69 -8.77
N GLN A 231 -10.21 -2.81 -8.55
CA GLN A 231 -10.56 -2.28 -7.24
C GLN A 231 -12.07 -2.30 -7.03
N ARG A 232 -12.52 -2.52 -5.78
CA ARG A 232 -13.90 -2.30 -5.35
C ARG A 232 -13.91 -1.30 -4.20
N HIS A 233 -14.67 -0.22 -4.32
CA HIS A 233 -14.73 0.86 -3.32
C HIS A 233 -13.34 1.40 -2.93
N HIS A 234 -12.46 1.57 -3.92
CA HIS A 234 -11.04 1.98 -3.75
C HIS A 234 -10.17 0.99 -2.97
N GLN A 235 -10.63 -0.25 -2.78
CA GLN A 235 -9.82 -1.34 -2.24
C GLN A 235 -9.34 -2.22 -3.39
N LYS A 236 -8.03 -2.37 -3.50
CA LYS A 236 -7.37 -3.23 -4.49
C LYS A 236 -7.75 -4.70 -4.25
N LEU A 237 -8.07 -5.44 -5.31
CA LEU A 237 -8.44 -6.87 -5.26
C LEU A 237 -7.41 -7.74 -5.97
N ILE A 238 -6.90 -7.26 -7.12
CA ILE A 238 -5.89 -7.95 -7.91
C ILE A 238 -4.84 -6.92 -8.32
N GLU A 239 -3.59 -7.27 -8.18
CA GLU A 239 -2.44 -6.50 -8.62
C GLU A 239 -1.55 -7.32 -9.53
N GLU A 240 -0.99 -6.71 -10.57
CA GLU A 240 -0.03 -7.38 -11.45
C GLU A 240 1.19 -6.51 -11.77
N SER A 241 2.29 -7.15 -12.06
CA SER A 241 3.53 -6.50 -12.52
C SER A 241 4.25 -7.41 -13.53
N PRO A 242 4.75 -6.86 -14.65
CA PRO A 242 4.54 -5.49 -15.15
C PRO A 242 3.10 -5.26 -15.62
N SER A 243 2.67 -4.00 -15.66
CA SER A 243 1.37 -3.65 -16.25
C SER A 243 1.31 -3.99 -17.74
N PRO A 244 0.23 -4.63 -18.22
CA PRO A 244 0.05 -4.91 -19.65
C PRO A 244 -0.19 -3.64 -20.47
N ALA A 245 -0.54 -2.52 -19.84
CA ALA A 245 -0.78 -1.24 -20.50
C ALA A 245 0.48 -0.37 -20.62
N VAL A 246 1.59 -0.74 -19.99
CA VAL A 246 2.81 0.06 -19.94
C VAL A 246 3.89 -0.57 -20.82
N SER A 247 4.22 0.06 -21.93
CA SER A 247 5.31 -0.39 -22.80
C SER A 247 6.68 -0.23 -22.14
N ARG A 248 7.68 -1.01 -22.60
CA ARG A 248 9.05 -0.91 -22.08
C ARG A 248 9.65 0.51 -22.15
N PRO A 249 9.49 1.29 -23.25
CA PRO A 249 9.97 2.66 -23.29
C PRO A 249 9.27 3.59 -22.30
N GLN A 250 7.94 3.47 -22.14
CA GLN A 250 7.17 4.24 -21.17
C GLN A 250 7.62 3.92 -19.74
N ARG A 251 7.75 2.63 -19.41
CA ARG A 251 8.27 2.15 -18.11
C ARG A 251 9.61 2.78 -17.78
N LYS A 252 10.57 2.69 -18.73
CA LYS A 252 11.89 3.27 -18.54
C LYS A 252 11.82 4.76 -18.27
N LYS A 253 11.07 5.52 -19.09
CA LYS A 253 10.89 6.98 -18.90
C LYS A 253 10.26 7.30 -17.54
N LEU A 254 9.23 6.58 -17.15
CA LEU A 254 8.55 6.77 -15.86
C LEU A 254 9.49 6.51 -14.69
N MET A 255 10.22 5.39 -14.70
CA MET A 255 11.18 5.06 -13.64
C MET A 255 12.31 6.08 -13.55
N ASP A 256 12.85 6.56 -14.68
CA ASP A 256 13.89 7.59 -14.71
C ASP A 256 13.39 8.93 -14.11
N LEU A 257 12.12 9.28 -14.34
CA LEU A 257 11.47 10.46 -13.76
C LEU A 257 11.25 10.29 -12.25
N CYS A 258 10.70 9.16 -11.83
CA CYS A 258 10.48 8.83 -10.42
C CYS A 258 11.80 8.85 -9.63
N ALA A 259 12.84 8.22 -10.14
CA ALA A 259 14.13 8.18 -9.46
C ALA A 259 14.71 9.59 -9.23
N ARG A 260 14.66 10.47 -10.24
CA ARG A 260 15.13 11.87 -10.10
C ARG A 260 14.28 12.65 -9.10
N ALA A 261 12.96 12.53 -9.16
CA ALA A 261 12.07 13.24 -8.23
C ALA A 261 12.28 12.79 -6.79
N VAL A 262 12.42 11.47 -6.56
CA VAL A 262 12.67 10.90 -5.23
C VAL A 262 14.04 11.29 -4.69
N GLN A 263 15.06 11.29 -5.54
CA GLN A 263 16.41 11.76 -5.16
C GLN A 263 16.40 13.24 -4.76
N ALA A 264 15.67 14.08 -5.51
CA ALA A 264 15.59 15.53 -5.24
C ALA A 264 14.90 15.85 -3.90
N ILE A 265 13.94 15.04 -3.47
CA ILE A 265 13.29 15.22 -2.16
C ILE A 265 14.08 14.60 -1.00
N GLY A 266 15.18 13.88 -1.28
CA GLY A 266 16.01 13.25 -0.27
C GLY A 266 15.31 12.13 0.50
N TYR A 267 14.38 11.39 -0.15
CA TYR A 267 13.66 10.30 0.49
C TYR A 267 14.58 9.13 0.80
N VAL A 268 14.37 8.48 1.95
CA VAL A 268 15.08 7.27 2.38
C VAL A 268 14.08 6.20 2.77
N GLY A 269 14.33 4.97 2.36
CA GLY A 269 13.50 3.80 2.64
C GLY A 269 12.75 3.27 1.41
N VAL A 270 11.74 2.45 1.68
CA VAL A 270 10.83 1.89 0.67
C VAL A 270 9.60 2.79 0.57
N GLY A 271 9.22 3.16 -0.65
CA GLY A 271 8.04 3.96 -0.91
C GLY A 271 7.43 3.64 -2.27
N THR A 272 6.27 4.22 -2.55
CA THR A 272 5.55 3.98 -3.80
C THR A 272 4.98 5.30 -4.32
N LEU A 273 5.22 5.61 -5.61
CA LEU A 273 4.58 6.71 -6.29
C LEU A 273 3.39 6.19 -7.07
N GLU A 274 2.22 6.76 -6.85
CA GLU A 274 0.95 6.34 -7.49
C GLU A 274 0.56 7.29 -8.61
N PHE A 275 0.06 6.72 -9.71
CA PHE A 275 -0.30 7.44 -10.93
C PHE A 275 -1.64 6.97 -11.49
N LEU A 276 -2.34 7.87 -12.18
CA LEU A 276 -3.35 7.50 -13.15
C LEU A 276 -2.74 7.49 -14.55
N LEU A 277 -2.86 6.36 -15.25
CA LEU A 277 -2.51 6.25 -16.66
C LEU A 277 -3.79 6.44 -17.48
N ASP A 278 -3.85 7.52 -18.28
CA ASP A 278 -4.98 7.81 -19.15
C ASP A 278 -4.89 7.07 -20.50
N ARG A 279 -5.92 7.20 -21.34
CA ARG A 279 -5.97 6.59 -22.69
C ARG A 279 -4.95 7.14 -23.66
N ASP A 280 -4.45 8.36 -23.42
CA ASP A 280 -3.41 8.99 -24.25
C ASP A 280 -2.00 8.52 -23.85
N GLY A 281 -1.89 7.65 -22.84
CA GLY A 281 -0.63 7.11 -22.33
C GLY A 281 0.13 8.06 -21.43
N ARG A 282 -0.54 9.08 -20.83
CA ARG A 282 0.05 10.02 -19.89
C ARG A 282 -0.09 9.49 -18.48
N PHE A 283 0.97 9.65 -17.67
CA PHE A 283 0.99 9.30 -16.27
C PHE A 283 0.77 10.54 -15.41
N TRP A 284 -0.36 10.59 -14.73
CA TRP A 284 -0.75 11.67 -13.84
C TRP A 284 -0.41 11.30 -12.40
N PHE A 285 0.58 11.96 -11.81
CA PHE A 285 0.96 11.72 -10.41
C PHE A 285 -0.20 12.03 -9.46
N MET A 286 -0.50 11.09 -8.59
CA MET A 286 -1.56 11.19 -7.57
C MET A 286 -0.98 11.50 -6.19
N GLU A 287 -0.20 10.57 -5.67
CA GLU A 287 0.36 10.62 -4.32
C GLU A 287 1.57 9.72 -4.17
N MET A 288 2.27 9.85 -3.05
CA MET A 288 3.36 8.97 -2.65
C MET A 288 3.02 8.35 -1.30
N ASN A 289 3.11 7.02 -1.23
CA ASN A 289 3.02 6.30 0.03
C ASN A 289 4.43 6.12 0.61
N LEU A 290 4.59 6.58 1.86
CA LEU A 290 5.88 6.65 2.55
C LEU A 290 6.21 5.38 3.33
N ARG A 291 5.73 4.26 2.86
CA ARG A 291 5.77 2.95 3.52
C ARG A 291 5.79 1.80 2.51
N LEU A 292 5.92 0.61 3.04
CA LEU A 292 5.66 -0.61 2.28
C LEU A 292 4.17 -0.69 1.91
N GLN A 293 3.88 -1.15 0.70
CA GLN A 293 2.51 -1.42 0.24
C GLN A 293 2.10 -2.88 0.55
N VAL A 294 0.78 -3.13 0.60
CA VAL A 294 0.25 -4.50 0.77
C VAL A 294 0.78 -5.40 -0.34
N GLU A 295 0.74 -4.93 -1.57
CA GLU A 295 1.10 -5.58 -2.83
C GLU A 295 2.60 -5.63 -3.13
N HIS A 296 3.46 -5.36 -2.15
CA HIS A 296 4.92 -5.42 -2.32
C HIS A 296 5.42 -6.79 -2.80
N GLY A 297 4.69 -7.85 -2.45
CA GLY A 297 5.03 -9.22 -2.81
C GLY A 297 5.10 -9.47 -4.31
N VAL A 298 4.31 -8.74 -5.10
CA VAL A 298 4.36 -8.79 -6.57
C VAL A 298 5.72 -8.33 -7.10
N THR A 299 6.21 -7.21 -6.57
CA THR A 299 7.53 -6.68 -6.93
C THR A 299 8.66 -7.60 -6.47
N GLU A 300 8.57 -8.14 -5.24
CA GLU A 300 9.58 -9.07 -4.73
C GLU A 300 9.70 -10.34 -5.59
N MET A 301 8.56 -10.92 -5.98
CA MET A 301 8.53 -12.12 -6.82
C MET A 301 9.07 -11.86 -8.23
N LEU A 302 8.81 -10.68 -8.79
CA LEU A 302 9.28 -10.30 -10.13
C LEU A 302 10.78 -9.99 -10.14
N THR A 303 11.26 -9.25 -9.13
CA THR A 303 12.64 -8.73 -9.12
C THR A 303 13.63 -9.58 -8.31
N SER A 304 13.15 -10.53 -7.51
CA SER A 304 13.93 -11.27 -6.52
C SER A 304 14.61 -10.37 -5.46
N ILE A 305 14.07 -9.15 -5.23
CA ILE A 305 14.57 -8.20 -4.24
C ILE A 305 13.60 -8.18 -3.06
N ASP A 306 14.08 -8.61 -1.88
CA ASP A 306 13.31 -8.61 -0.62
C ASP A 306 13.21 -7.18 -0.06
N LEU A 307 12.04 -6.56 -0.23
CA LEU A 307 11.78 -5.18 0.18
C LEU A 307 11.81 -4.99 1.69
N VAL A 308 11.34 -5.97 2.46
CA VAL A 308 11.33 -5.89 3.92
C VAL A 308 12.76 -5.94 4.46
N LYS A 309 13.60 -6.82 3.94
CA LYS A 309 15.02 -6.85 4.32
C LYS A 309 15.73 -5.57 3.92
N TRP A 310 15.36 -4.96 2.80
CA TRP A 310 15.94 -3.69 2.39
C TRP A 310 15.46 -2.51 3.21
N GLN A 311 14.20 -2.50 3.68
CA GLN A 311 13.76 -1.51 4.67
C GLN A 311 14.62 -1.55 5.93
N ILE A 312 14.85 -2.75 6.46
CA ILE A 312 15.68 -2.95 7.65
C ILE A 312 17.14 -2.51 7.40
N ARG A 313 17.71 -2.84 6.24
CA ARG A 313 19.07 -2.43 5.86
C ARG A 313 19.18 -0.92 5.69
N ALA A 314 18.26 -0.29 4.98
CA ALA A 314 18.26 1.15 4.76
C ALA A 314 18.15 1.91 6.09
N ALA A 315 17.25 1.49 6.98
CA ALA A 315 17.11 2.07 8.32
C ALA A 315 18.34 1.83 9.23
N ALA A 316 19.17 0.83 8.92
CA ALA A 316 20.44 0.57 9.59
C ALA A 316 21.62 1.31 8.92
N GLY A 317 21.39 2.21 7.97
CA GLY A 317 22.41 2.98 7.25
C GLY A 317 23.22 2.15 6.24
N VAL A 318 22.72 0.98 5.81
CA VAL A 318 23.41 0.15 4.81
C VAL A 318 23.11 0.68 3.41
N PRO A 319 24.11 1.09 2.63
CA PRO A 319 23.90 1.58 1.28
C PRO A 319 23.45 0.47 0.34
N LEU A 320 22.71 0.84 -0.72
CA LEU A 320 22.30 -0.08 -1.78
C LEU A 320 23.53 -0.68 -2.47
N ASN A 321 23.58 -2.00 -2.56
CA ASN A 321 24.67 -2.73 -3.20
C ASN A 321 24.38 -3.08 -4.68
N PHE A 322 23.31 -2.54 -5.23
CA PHE A 322 22.91 -2.70 -6.64
C PHE A 322 22.42 -1.37 -7.21
N ARG A 323 22.33 -1.30 -8.53
CA ARG A 323 21.93 -0.11 -9.28
C ARG A 323 20.74 -0.44 -10.18
N GLN A 324 20.09 0.58 -10.76
CA GLN A 324 18.93 0.43 -11.64
C GLN A 324 19.14 -0.61 -12.76
N GLN A 325 20.33 -0.68 -13.33
CA GLN A 325 20.65 -1.63 -14.41
C GLN A 325 20.65 -3.10 -13.99
N HIS A 326 20.65 -3.39 -12.68
CA HIS A 326 20.62 -4.74 -12.14
C HIS A 326 19.19 -5.21 -11.80
N VAL A 327 18.19 -4.34 -11.98
CA VAL A 327 16.79 -4.69 -11.77
C VAL A 327 16.24 -5.38 -13.01
N ASP A 328 15.92 -6.65 -12.88
CA ASP A 328 15.26 -7.42 -13.93
C ASP A 328 13.73 -7.42 -13.71
N LEU A 329 12.99 -7.13 -14.77
CA LEU A 329 11.54 -7.12 -14.81
C LEU A 329 11.02 -8.15 -15.85
N THR A 330 11.73 -9.26 -15.98
CA THR A 330 11.35 -10.34 -16.89
C THR A 330 10.26 -11.21 -16.27
N GLY A 331 9.31 -11.65 -17.09
CA GLY A 331 8.17 -12.46 -16.64
C GLY A 331 6.95 -11.63 -16.26
N ALA A 332 6.04 -12.23 -15.50
CA ALA A 332 4.84 -11.61 -15.00
C ALA A 332 4.48 -12.18 -13.61
N CYS A 333 4.07 -11.31 -12.73
CA CYS A 333 3.61 -11.65 -11.40
C CYS A 333 2.20 -11.13 -11.18
N VAL A 334 1.35 -11.90 -10.51
CA VAL A 334 -0.03 -11.54 -10.17
C VAL A 334 -0.27 -11.87 -8.71
N GLU A 335 -0.94 -10.97 -8.02
CA GLU A 335 -1.43 -11.13 -6.64
C GLU A 335 -2.95 -11.07 -6.63
N CYS A 336 -3.58 -11.99 -5.86
CA CYS A 336 -5.00 -11.91 -5.51
C CYS A 336 -5.10 -11.74 -3.99
N ARG A 337 -5.82 -10.71 -3.54
CA ARG A 337 -6.12 -10.53 -2.11
C ARG A 337 -7.24 -11.45 -1.69
N ILE A 338 -6.95 -12.33 -0.75
CA ILE A 338 -7.93 -13.23 -0.18
C ILE A 338 -8.49 -12.58 1.08
N ASN A 339 -9.77 -12.23 1.02
CA ASN A 339 -10.48 -11.51 2.07
C ASN A 339 -11.58 -12.38 2.69
N ALA A 340 -11.81 -12.21 3.99
CA ALA A 340 -13.01 -12.72 4.65
C ALA A 340 -14.21 -11.84 4.27
N VAL A 341 -15.34 -12.48 3.97
CA VAL A 341 -16.63 -11.78 3.78
C VAL A 341 -17.24 -11.43 5.14
N ARG A 342 -17.02 -12.29 6.14
CA ARG A 342 -17.45 -12.09 7.53
C ARG A 342 -16.52 -12.81 8.51
N PRO A 343 -16.51 -12.39 9.78
CA PRO A 343 -15.77 -13.08 10.84
C PRO A 343 -16.19 -14.55 10.94
N GLY A 344 -15.25 -15.43 11.33
CA GLY A 344 -15.51 -16.86 11.48
C GLY A 344 -14.33 -17.58 12.07
N ARG A 345 -14.49 -18.88 12.34
CA ARG A 345 -13.43 -19.75 12.81
C ARG A 345 -12.96 -20.67 11.71
N LEU A 346 -11.68 -20.63 11.41
CA LEU A 346 -11.04 -21.49 10.42
C LEU A 346 -11.02 -22.95 10.89
N THR A 347 -11.64 -23.84 10.14
CA THR A 347 -11.71 -25.28 10.46
C THR A 347 -10.70 -26.09 9.65
N MET A 348 -10.43 -25.67 8.40
CA MET A 348 -9.45 -26.30 7.52
C MET A 348 -8.73 -25.26 6.69
N LEU A 349 -7.44 -25.45 6.50
CA LEU A 349 -6.59 -24.66 5.61
C LEU A 349 -5.74 -25.61 4.75
N HIS A 350 -5.87 -25.50 3.43
CA HIS A 350 -4.90 -26.03 2.50
C HIS A 350 -4.32 -24.89 1.65
N VAL A 351 -3.01 -24.75 1.70
CA VAL A 351 -2.28 -23.70 0.98
C VAL A 351 -1.74 -24.27 -0.32
N PRO A 352 -2.00 -23.65 -1.47
CA PRO A 352 -1.49 -24.12 -2.75
C PRO A 352 0.03 -24.10 -2.77
N GLY A 353 0.61 -25.05 -3.48
CA GLY A 353 2.05 -25.23 -3.59
C GLY A 353 2.57 -25.14 -5.01
N GLY A 354 3.86 -25.48 -5.16
CA GLY A 354 4.55 -25.54 -6.44
C GLY A 354 5.51 -24.38 -6.70
N PRO A 355 6.33 -24.47 -7.77
CA PRO A 355 7.31 -23.45 -8.09
C PRO A 355 6.68 -22.08 -8.35
N PHE A 356 7.19 -21.04 -7.67
CA PHE A 356 6.73 -19.66 -7.85
C PHE A 356 5.25 -19.44 -7.49
N VAL A 357 4.74 -20.19 -6.51
CA VAL A 357 3.48 -19.94 -5.81
C VAL A 357 3.82 -19.54 -4.38
N ARG A 358 3.32 -18.38 -3.94
CA ARG A 358 3.54 -17.81 -2.61
C ARG A 358 2.21 -17.41 -2.00
N PHE A 359 1.99 -17.75 -0.75
CA PHE A 359 0.84 -17.29 0.01
C PHE A 359 1.30 -16.60 1.29
N ASP A 360 1.26 -15.27 1.31
CA ASP A 360 1.54 -14.48 2.49
C ASP A 360 0.27 -14.43 3.34
N THR A 361 0.27 -15.12 4.47
CA THR A 361 -0.90 -15.25 5.33
C THR A 361 -0.51 -15.41 6.80
N TYR A 362 -1.44 -15.11 7.67
CA TYR A 362 -1.37 -15.38 9.11
C TYR A 362 -2.31 -16.53 9.54
N LEU A 363 -3.02 -17.13 8.60
CA LEU A 363 -3.98 -18.17 8.88
C LEU A 363 -3.31 -19.45 9.38
N VAL A 364 -3.93 -20.03 10.40
CA VAL A 364 -3.66 -21.36 10.90
C VAL A 364 -4.98 -22.02 11.26
N THR A 365 -5.08 -23.34 11.10
CA THR A 365 -6.30 -24.09 11.48
C THR A 365 -6.64 -23.84 12.95
N GLY A 366 -7.90 -23.52 13.21
CA GLY A 366 -8.41 -23.20 14.55
C GLY A 366 -8.44 -21.68 14.86
N LEU A 367 -7.79 -20.85 14.04
CA LEU A 367 -7.81 -19.38 14.22
C LEU A 367 -9.25 -18.83 14.10
N THR A 368 -9.57 -17.88 14.95
CA THR A 368 -10.80 -17.06 14.81
C THR A 368 -10.44 -15.72 14.18
N VAL A 369 -11.02 -15.45 13.02
CA VAL A 369 -10.90 -14.13 12.36
C VAL A 369 -11.79 -13.14 13.07
N SER A 370 -11.18 -12.11 13.62
CA SER A 370 -11.81 -11.10 14.46
C SER A 370 -12.53 -10.03 13.63
N PRO A 371 -13.64 -9.45 14.09
CA PRO A 371 -14.30 -8.31 13.44
C PRO A 371 -13.62 -6.95 13.71
N TYR A 372 -12.57 -6.91 14.53
CA TYR A 372 -11.93 -5.65 14.95
C TYR A 372 -10.95 -5.08 13.91
N TYR A 373 -10.55 -5.88 12.91
CA TYR A 373 -9.50 -5.51 11.95
C TYR A 373 -10.01 -5.63 10.51
N ASP A 374 -9.13 -5.32 9.53
CA ASP A 374 -9.44 -5.50 8.12
C ASP A 374 -9.75 -6.97 7.78
N SER A 375 -10.33 -7.18 6.59
CA SER A 375 -10.78 -8.49 6.13
C SER A 375 -9.68 -9.32 5.47
N LEU A 376 -8.46 -8.79 5.29
CA LEU A 376 -7.40 -9.48 4.56
C LEU A 376 -6.92 -10.73 5.32
N LEU A 377 -7.10 -11.89 4.71
CA LEU A 377 -6.65 -13.19 5.22
C LEU A 377 -5.26 -13.57 4.71
N GLY A 378 -4.93 -13.12 3.53
CA GLY A 378 -3.65 -13.37 2.89
C GLY A 378 -3.61 -12.90 1.44
N LYS A 379 -2.43 -13.00 0.86
CA LYS A 379 -2.12 -12.61 -0.52
C LYS A 379 -1.60 -13.82 -1.27
N LEU A 380 -2.36 -14.29 -2.24
CA LEU A 380 -1.91 -15.36 -3.13
C LEU A 380 -1.17 -14.72 -4.31
N ILE A 381 0.10 -15.07 -4.46
CA ILE A 381 1.01 -14.45 -5.42
C ILE A 381 1.62 -15.53 -6.29
N VAL A 382 1.63 -15.33 -7.59
CA VAL A 382 2.24 -16.25 -8.54
C VAL A 382 3.15 -15.51 -9.52
N TYR A 383 4.22 -16.18 -9.94
CA TYR A 383 5.10 -15.71 -11.00
C TYR A 383 5.21 -16.74 -12.10
N ALA A 384 5.34 -16.27 -13.37
CA ALA A 384 5.67 -17.09 -14.53
C ALA A 384 6.47 -16.29 -15.56
N GLY A 385 7.04 -17.00 -16.55
CA GLY A 385 7.81 -16.38 -17.65
C GLY A 385 6.97 -15.50 -18.57
N THR A 386 5.65 -15.74 -18.63
CA THR A 386 4.71 -14.94 -19.42
C THR A 386 3.45 -14.63 -18.59
N ARG A 387 2.75 -13.53 -18.96
CA ARG A 387 1.49 -13.16 -18.29
C ARG A 387 0.42 -14.25 -18.43
N GLU A 388 0.33 -14.86 -19.61
CA GLU A 388 -0.65 -15.94 -19.85
C GLU A 388 -0.39 -17.15 -18.93
N GLU A 389 0.87 -17.54 -18.74
CA GLU A 389 1.22 -18.61 -17.79
C GLU A 389 0.93 -18.20 -16.33
N ALA A 390 1.21 -16.94 -15.96
CA ALA A 390 0.88 -16.45 -14.63
C ALA A 390 -0.62 -16.51 -14.37
N MET A 391 -1.48 -16.15 -15.33
CA MET A 391 -2.94 -16.26 -15.21
C MET A 391 -3.39 -17.72 -15.05
N ARG A 392 -2.83 -18.65 -15.83
CA ARG A 392 -3.15 -20.09 -15.68
C ARG A 392 -2.71 -20.61 -14.31
N LYS A 393 -1.53 -20.21 -13.84
CA LYS A 393 -1.02 -20.57 -12.53
C LYS A 393 -1.88 -20.00 -11.40
N MET A 394 -2.31 -18.74 -11.50
CA MET A 394 -3.20 -18.13 -10.50
C MET A 394 -4.53 -18.87 -10.41
N LYS A 395 -5.15 -19.20 -11.55
CA LYS A 395 -6.39 -20.01 -11.56
C LYS A 395 -6.20 -21.36 -10.88
N ALA A 396 -5.12 -22.07 -11.19
CA ALA A 396 -4.82 -23.35 -10.57
C ALA A 396 -4.63 -23.20 -9.05
N ALA A 397 -3.87 -22.19 -8.62
CA ALA A 397 -3.62 -21.93 -7.22
C ALA A 397 -4.90 -21.50 -6.45
N LEU A 398 -5.78 -20.70 -7.06
CA LEU A 398 -7.07 -20.35 -6.46
C LEU A 398 -7.99 -21.57 -6.32
N CYS A 399 -7.99 -22.49 -7.31
CA CYS A 399 -8.76 -23.73 -7.23
C CYS A 399 -8.22 -24.71 -6.19
N GLU A 400 -6.91 -24.66 -5.90
CA GLU A 400 -6.26 -25.50 -4.90
C GLU A 400 -6.38 -24.95 -3.48
N LEU A 401 -6.50 -23.59 -3.33
CA LEU A 401 -6.61 -22.94 -2.03
C LEU A 401 -7.92 -23.28 -1.34
N VAL A 402 -7.85 -23.95 -0.19
CA VAL A 402 -9.03 -24.30 0.63
C VAL A 402 -8.98 -23.56 1.96
N ILE A 403 -10.02 -22.79 2.24
CA ILE A 403 -10.26 -22.08 3.50
C ILE A 403 -11.68 -22.42 3.95
N GLU A 404 -11.84 -23.31 4.94
CA GLU A 404 -13.15 -23.72 5.47
C GLU A 404 -13.44 -23.08 6.82
N GLY A 405 -14.73 -22.88 7.12
CA GLY A 405 -15.20 -22.25 8.36
C GLY A 405 -15.26 -20.73 8.29
N ILE A 406 -14.72 -20.14 7.23
CA ILE A 406 -14.76 -18.69 6.94
C ILE A 406 -15.23 -18.51 5.50
N GLU A 407 -16.21 -17.65 5.29
CA GLU A 407 -16.62 -17.24 3.95
C GLU A 407 -15.61 -16.27 3.37
N THR A 408 -15.11 -16.56 2.16
CA THR A 408 -14.04 -15.80 1.50
C THR A 408 -14.45 -15.35 0.10
N ASN A 409 -13.66 -14.45 -0.48
CA ASN A 409 -13.81 -13.97 -1.86
C ASN A 409 -13.07 -14.83 -2.91
N ILE A 410 -12.66 -16.08 -2.60
CA ILE A 410 -11.89 -16.93 -3.54
C ILE A 410 -12.62 -17.15 -4.86
N GLU A 411 -13.93 -17.45 -4.81
CA GLU A 411 -14.74 -17.65 -6.03
C GLU A 411 -14.82 -16.38 -6.88
N GLU A 412 -14.94 -15.22 -6.23
CA GLU A 412 -14.90 -13.92 -6.91
C GLU A 412 -13.54 -13.71 -7.57
N GLN A 413 -12.43 -13.96 -6.87
CA GLN A 413 -11.09 -13.86 -7.44
C GLN A 413 -10.92 -14.77 -8.66
N LEU A 414 -11.41 -16.00 -8.59
CA LEU A 414 -11.38 -16.94 -9.72
C LEU A 414 -12.19 -16.42 -10.92
N ALA A 415 -13.36 -15.82 -10.67
CA ALA A 415 -14.18 -15.21 -11.72
C ALA A 415 -13.46 -14.00 -12.36
N LEU A 416 -12.83 -13.14 -11.55
CA LEU A 416 -12.11 -11.95 -12.04
C LEU A 416 -10.90 -12.33 -12.89
N VAL A 417 -10.03 -13.25 -12.43
CA VAL A 417 -8.86 -13.69 -13.20
C VAL A 417 -9.24 -14.52 -14.44
N SER A 418 -10.50 -14.94 -14.54
CA SER A 418 -11.02 -15.68 -15.69
C SER A 418 -11.77 -14.79 -16.68
N ASP A 419 -12.05 -13.54 -16.32
CA ASP A 419 -12.74 -12.59 -17.21
C ASP A 419 -11.91 -12.32 -18.46
N PRO A 420 -12.54 -12.38 -19.67
CA PRO A 420 -11.85 -12.14 -20.93
C PRO A 420 -11.15 -10.77 -21.02
N ARG A 421 -11.71 -9.72 -20.41
CA ARG A 421 -11.09 -8.37 -20.38
C ARG A 421 -9.83 -8.37 -19.51
N PHE A 422 -9.87 -9.03 -18.34
CA PHE A 422 -8.68 -9.17 -17.50
C PHE A 422 -7.63 -10.03 -18.19
N MET A 423 -8.03 -11.16 -18.78
CA MET A 423 -7.14 -12.07 -19.50
C MET A 423 -6.43 -11.39 -20.69
N SER A 424 -7.13 -10.54 -21.45
CA SER A 424 -6.54 -9.78 -22.57
C SER A 424 -5.69 -8.59 -22.12
N GLY A 425 -5.79 -8.16 -20.85
CA GLY A 425 -5.17 -6.94 -20.35
C GLY A 425 -5.96 -5.67 -20.71
N ASP A 426 -7.20 -5.78 -21.18
CA ASP A 426 -8.07 -4.66 -21.53
C ASP A 426 -9.03 -4.35 -20.38
N TYR A 427 -8.52 -3.76 -19.33
CA TYR A 427 -9.27 -3.34 -18.14
C TYR A 427 -8.75 -1.99 -17.62
N ASP A 428 -9.55 -1.32 -16.84
CA ASP A 428 -9.22 -0.05 -16.17
C ASP A 428 -9.95 0.03 -14.82
N LEU A 429 -9.95 1.21 -14.18
CA LEU A 429 -10.63 1.43 -12.90
C LEU A 429 -12.14 1.16 -12.92
N THR A 430 -12.75 1.10 -14.10
CA THR A 430 -14.21 0.78 -14.25
C THR A 430 -14.49 -0.71 -14.32
N PHE A 431 -13.46 -1.55 -14.29
CA PHE A 431 -13.56 -3.01 -14.46
C PHE A 431 -14.58 -3.65 -13.52
N MET A 432 -14.73 -3.12 -12.31
CA MET A 432 -15.66 -3.61 -11.28
C MET A 432 -17.03 -2.94 -11.31
N GLU A 433 -17.24 -1.92 -12.15
CA GLU A 433 -18.53 -1.23 -12.22
C GLU A 433 -19.63 -2.15 -12.77
N GLY A 434 -20.75 -2.23 -12.05
CA GLY A 434 -21.88 -3.07 -12.44
C GLY A 434 -21.75 -4.56 -12.09
N ARG A 435 -20.75 -4.95 -11.29
CA ARG A 435 -20.53 -6.33 -10.81
C ARG A 435 -20.94 -6.53 -9.36
#